data_21a523665013c960549452baee68a6f6
#
_entry.id   21a523665013c960549452baee68a6f6
#
_cell.length_a   1.000
_cell.length_b   1.000
_cell.length_c   1.000
_cell.angle_alpha   90.00
_cell.angle_beta   90.00
_cell.angle_gamma   90.00
#
_symmetry.space_group_name_H-M   'P 1'
#
loop_
_entity.id
_entity.type
_entity.pdbx_description
1 polymer ?
#
loop_
_entity_poly.entity_id
_entity_poly.type
_entity_poly.pdbx_seq_one_letter_code
_entity_poly.pdbx_strand_id
1 'polypeptide(L)'
;MTDKQQWAAEQAQFNDTSRYNDIMDAPRHVSRAHLPMTRQDRAGQFAPFSALTGYRELLDQTAKRYANKHYPTGEEVRAIFAFFHGQPTDAAVTLTLTYFNGESGYYDHYQGKLARVDWAQQVAYFADGPRIPLRNIRDVARKEEPDGK
;
A
#
# COMPACT_ATOMS: atom_id res chain seq x y z
N MET A 1 16.85 -22.28 -4.53
CA MET A 1 15.45 -22.48 -4.94
C MET A 1 14.99 -21.17 -5.57
N THR A 2 14.49 -21.23 -6.81
CA THR A 2 13.97 -20.03 -7.48
C THR A 2 12.59 -19.69 -6.94
N ASP A 3 12.22 -18.39 -6.89
CA ASP A 3 10.91 -17.89 -6.39
C ASP A 3 9.71 -18.64 -7.00
N LYS A 4 9.82 -19.05 -8.27
CA LYS A 4 8.80 -19.87 -8.95
C LYS A 4 8.61 -21.25 -8.32
N GLN A 5 9.68 -21.88 -7.81
CA GLN A 5 9.60 -23.19 -7.17
C GLN A 5 9.01 -23.09 -5.76
N GLN A 6 9.31 -22.01 -5.04
CA GLN A 6 8.70 -21.72 -3.75
C GLN A 6 7.19 -21.47 -3.91
N TRP A 7 6.81 -20.66 -4.87
CA TRP A 7 5.41 -20.33 -5.13
C TRP A 7 4.59 -21.57 -5.58
N ALA A 8 5.16 -22.42 -6.40
CA ALA A 8 4.52 -23.67 -6.80
C ALA A 8 4.35 -24.65 -5.61
N ALA A 9 5.32 -24.69 -4.70
CA ALA A 9 5.24 -25.51 -3.50
C ALA A 9 4.17 -24.99 -2.52
N GLU A 10 4.07 -23.67 -2.36
CA GLU A 10 3.02 -23.03 -1.55
C GLU A 10 1.63 -23.25 -2.15
N GLN A 11 1.47 -23.13 -3.47
CA GLN A 11 0.20 -23.42 -4.15
C GLN A 11 -0.21 -24.89 -4.02
N ALA A 12 0.74 -25.82 -4.10
CA ALA A 12 0.47 -27.24 -3.91
C ALA A 12 -0.02 -27.54 -2.49
N GLN A 13 0.53 -26.84 -1.49
CA GLN A 13 0.13 -26.97 -0.09
C GLN A 13 -1.27 -26.38 0.17
N PHE A 14 -1.61 -25.27 -0.49
CA PHE A 14 -2.95 -24.65 -0.40
C PHE A 14 -4.04 -25.48 -1.08
N ASN A 15 -3.69 -26.23 -2.15
CA ASN A 15 -4.62 -27.08 -2.88
C ASN A 15 -4.67 -28.51 -2.35
N ASP A 16 -3.88 -28.84 -1.34
CA ASP A 16 -3.93 -30.14 -0.70
C ASP A 16 -5.16 -30.24 0.23
N THR A 17 -6.21 -30.85 -0.28
CA THR A 17 -7.46 -31.12 0.44
C THR A 17 -7.46 -32.47 1.13
N SER A 18 -6.33 -33.21 1.13
CA SER A 18 -6.23 -34.58 1.69
C SER A 18 -6.68 -34.66 3.15
N ARG A 19 -6.48 -33.59 3.93
CA ARG A 19 -6.93 -33.48 5.33
C ARG A 19 -8.44 -33.52 5.52
N TYR A 20 -9.21 -33.31 4.44
CA TYR A 20 -10.66 -33.20 4.45
C TYR A 20 -11.33 -34.33 3.67
N ASN A 21 -10.56 -35.35 3.25
CA ASN A 21 -11.08 -36.47 2.43
C ASN A 21 -12.24 -37.22 3.11
N ASP A 22 -12.24 -37.27 4.44
CA ASP A 22 -13.31 -37.86 5.26
C ASP A 22 -14.63 -37.12 5.19
N ILE A 23 -14.61 -35.84 4.84
CA ILE A 23 -15.80 -34.97 4.77
C ILE A 23 -16.14 -34.49 3.36
N MET A 24 -15.24 -34.71 2.38
CA MET A 24 -15.45 -34.23 1.00
C MET A 24 -16.67 -34.89 0.35
N ASP A 25 -16.95 -36.14 0.63
CA ASP A 25 -18.10 -36.92 0.12
C ASP A 25 -19.32 -36.84 1.05
N ALA A 26 -19.21 -36.13 2.18
CA ALA A 26 -20.32 -36.01 3.10
C ALA A 26 -21.47 -35.21 2.46
N PRO A 27 -22.71 -35.71 2.53
CA PRO A 27 -23.84 -35.02 1.97
C PRO A 27 -24.02 -33.67 2.70
N ARG A 28 -24.31 -32.63 1.92
CA ARG A 28 -24.57 -31.31 2.46
C ARG A 28 -25.70 -31.37 3.50
N HIS A 29 -25.44 -30.82 4.68
CA HIS A 29 -26.49 -30.67 5.69
C HIS A 29 -27.66 -29.86 5.16
N VAL A 30 -28.85 -30.41 5.21
CA VAL A 30 -30.11 -29.73 4.89
C VAL A 30 -30.87 -29.53 6.20
N SER A 31 -31.11 -28.28 6.57
CA SER A 31 -31.87 -27.95 7.77
C SER A 31 -33.32 -28.47 7.63
N ARG A 32 -33.79 -29.16 8.66
CA ARG A 32 -35.21 -29.58 8.73
C ARG A 32 -36.15 -28.49 9.26
N ALA A 33 -35.57 -27.51 9.96
CA ALA A 33 -36.33 -26.41 10.58
C ALA A 33 -36.39 -25.16 9.70
N HIS A 34 -35.45 -24.95 8.81
CA HIS A 34 -35.34 -23.76 7.98
C HIS A 34 -35.20 -24.12 6.52
N LEU A 35 -36.03 -23.53 5.67
CA LEU A 35 -35.85 -23.67 4.22
C LEU A 35 -34.54 -23.01 3.78
N PRO A 36 -33.80 -23.65 2.86
CA PRO A 36 -32.60 -23.05 2.33
C PRO A 36 -32.92 -21.76 1.58
N MET A 37 -32.16 -20.72 1.87
CA MET A 37 -32.27 -19.43 1.18
C MET A 37 -32.05 -19.59 -0.31
N THR A 38 -32.87 -18.95 -1.13
CA THR A 38 -32.70 -18.97 -2.58
C THR A 38 -31.36 -18.30 -2.99
N ARG A 39 -30.87 -18.60 -4.19
CA ARG A 39 -29.65 -17.95 -4.71
C ARG A 39 -29.84 -16.45 -4.87
N GLN A 40 -31.04 -16.00 -5.23
CA GLN A 40 -31.38 -14.58 -5.37
C GLN A 40 -31.36 -13.86 -4.04
N ASP A 41 -31.99 -14.45 -2.99
CA ASP A 41 -31.98 -13.85 -1.65
C ASP A 41 -30.56 -13.80 -1.07
N ARG A 42 -29.75 -14.82 -1.35
CA ARG A 42 -28.35 -14.84 -0.94
C ARG A 42 -27.52 -13.77 -1.65
N ALA A 43 -27.75 -13.57 -2.95
CA ALA A 43 -27.14 -12.48 -3.69
C ALA A 43 -27.61 -11.10 -3.19
N GLY A 44 -28.90 -11.02 -2.78
CA GLY A 44 -29.48 -9.83 -2.19
C GLY A 44 -28.82 -9.40 -0.87
N GLN A 45 -28.22 -10.32 -0.11
CA GLN A 45 -27.48 -10.00 1.12
C GLN A 45 -26.24 -9.13 0.84
N PHE A 46 -25.67 -9.22 -0.37
CA PHE A 46 -24.54 -8.38 -0.80
C PHE A 46 -24.98 -7.09 -1.52
N ALA A 47 -26.27 -6.94 -1.82
CA ALA A 47 -26.83 -5.75 -2.44
C ALA A 47 -26.72 -4.46 -1.59
N PRO A 48 -26.70 -4.49 -0.23
CA PRO A 48 -26.60 -3.28 0.58
C PRO A 48 -25.39 -2.41 0.27
N PHE A 49 -24.25 -3.01 -0.15
CA PHE A 49 -23.07 -2.26 -0.50
C PHE A 49 -23.24 -1.40 -1.77
N SER A 50 -24.07 -1.84 -2.71
CA SER A 50 -24.39 -1.04 -3.90
C SER A 50 -25.46 0.04 -3.64
N ALA A 51 -26.21 -0.10 -2.53
CA ALA A 51 -27.26 0.84 -2.14
C ALA A 51 -26.75 2.00 -1.27
N LEU A 52 -25.48 1.99 -0.84
CA LEU A 52 -24.88 3.12 -0.14
C LEU A 52 -24.75 4.28 -1.12
N THR A 53 -25.63 5.26 -0.96
CA THR A 53 -25.61 6.50 -1.76
C THR A 53 -24.23 7.15 -1.62
N GLY A 54 -23.56 7.42 -2.75
CA GLY A 54 -22.23 8.04 -2.77
C GLY A 54 -21.04 7.07 -2.63
N TYR A 55 -21.25 5.79 -2.27
CA TYR A 55 -20.12 4.84 -2.14
C TYR A 55 -19.38 4.63 -3.46
N ARG A 56 -20.12 4.51 -4.55
CA ARG A 56 -19.55 4.35 -5.90
C ARG A 56 -18.77 5.60 -6.31
N GLU A 57 -19.31 6.78 -6.05
CA GLU A 57 -18.63 8.05 -6.29
C GLU A 57 -17.34 8.18 -5.48
N LEU A 58 -17.36 7.75 -4.22
CA LEU A 58 -16.17 7.75 -3.35
C LEU A 58 -15.08 6.81 -3.88
N LEU A 59 -15.47 5.63 -4.37
CA LEU A 59 -14.53 4.69 -5.01
C LEU A 59 -13.94 5.28 -6.28
N ASP A 60 -14.75 5.89 -7.14
CA ASP A 60 -14.30 6.51 -8.39
C ASP A 60 -13.36 7.70 -8.12
N GLN A 61 -13.67 8.53 -7.14
CA GLN A 61 -12.81 9.64 -6.70
C GLN A 61 -11.48 9.11 -6.16
N THR A 62 -11.51 8.06 -5.36
CA THR A 62 -10.30 7.42 -4.83
C THR A 62 -9.47 6.82 -5.95
N ALA A 63 -10.11 6.09 -6.89
CA ALA A 63 -9.43 5.52 -8.04
C ALA A 63 -8.77 6.61 -8.91
N LYS A 64 -9.46 7.71 -9.19
CA LYS A 64 -8.91 8.86 -9.92
C LYS A 64 -7.74 9.49 -9.19
N ARG A 65 -7.84 9.67 -7.87
CA ARG A 65 -6.78 10.23 -7.03
C ARG A 65 -5.49 9.41 -7.12
N TYR A 66 -5.60 8.09 -7.11
CA TYR A 66 -4.45 7.19 -7.17
C TYR A 66 -4.01 6.78 -8.57
N ALA A 67 -4.75 7.18 -9.61
CA ALA A 67 -4.41 6.85 -11.01
C ALA A 67 -3.03 7.37 -11.44
N ASN A 68 -2.60 8.51 -10.88
CA ASN A 68 -1.31 9.12 -11.18
C ASN A 68 -0.16 8.61 -10.30
N LYS A 69 -0.45 7.76 -9.31
CA LYS A 69 0.58 7.27 -8.40
C LYS A 69 1.49 6.28 -9.10
N HIS A 70 2.77 6.58 -9.12
CA HIS A 70 3.81 5.61 -9.46
C HIS A 70 4.06 4.71 -8.24
N TYR A 71 4.01 3.41 -8.45
CA TYR A 71 4.37 2.43 -7.42
C TYR A 71 5.84 2.05 -7.63
N PRO A 72 6.73 2.49 -6.72
CA PRO A 72 8.15 2.29 -6.90
C PRO A 72 8.52 0.80 -6.90
N THR A 73 9.46 0.45 -7.74
CA THR A 73 10.07 -0.88 -7.77
C THR A 73 10.89 -1.15 -6.50
N GLY A 74 11.21 -2.41 -6.24
CA GLY A 74 12.05 -2.74 -5.09
C GLY A 74 13.45 -2.09 -5.12
N GLU A 75 13.98 -1.77 -6.30
CA GLU A 75 15.26 -1.07 -6.45
C GLU A 75 15.13 0.41 -6.12
N GLU A 76 14.10 1.09 -6.60
CA GLU A 76 13.82 2.49 -6.28
C GLU A 76 13.58 2.69 -4.78
N VAL A 77 12.82 1.78 -4.15
CA VAL A 77 12.62 1.81 -2.70
C VAL A 77 13.96 1.69 -1.97
N ARG A 78 14.80 0.72 -2.35
CA ARG A 78 16.13 0.53 -1.74
C ARG A 78 17.02 1.76 -1.91
N ALA A 79 17.00 2.40 -3.08
CA ALA A 79 17.76 3.61 -3.33
C ALA A 79 17.33 4.77 -2.42
N ILE A 80 16.02 4.98 -2.27
CA ILE A 80 15.47 6.00 -1.37
C ILE A 80 15.87 5.71 0.09
N PHE A 81 15.71 4.47 0.54
CA PHE A 81 16.09 4.08 1.90
C PHE A 81 17.60 4.26 2.14
N ALA A 82 18.46 3.84 1.20
CA ALA A 82 19.90 4.03 1.27
C ALA A 82 20.28 5.50 1.33
N PHE A 83 19.59 6.36 0.57
CA PHE A 83 19.80 7.79 0.60
C PHE A 83 19.54 8.36 2.00
N PHE A 84 18.39 8.03 2.62
CA PHE A 84 18.05 8.53 3.95
C PHE A 84 18.92 7.92 5.06
N HIS A 85 19.37 6.67 4.93
CA HIS A 85 20.34 6.08 5.86
C HIS A 85 21.71 6.74 5.81
N GLY A 86 22.10 7.25 4.64
CA GLY A 86 23.37 7.97 4.46
C GLY A 86 23.35 9.41 4.95
N GLN A 87 22.23 9.94 5.41
CA GLN A 87 22.16 11.31 5.91
C GLN A 87 22.67 11.40 7.36
N PRO A 88 23.47 12.40 7.71
CA PRO A 88 23.90 12.62 9.08
C PRO A 88 22.70 13.00 9.95
N THR A 89 22.60 12.38 11.12
CA THR A 89 21.48 12.59 12.07
C THR A 89 21.54 13.97 12.73
N ASP A 90 22.72 14.55 12.84
CA ASP A 90 22.97 15.80 13.59
C ASP A 90 23.04 17.06 12.72
N ALA A 91 23.07 16.91 11.40
CA ALA A 91 23.12 18.07 10.50
C ALA A 91 21.74 18.29 9.88
N ALA A 92 21.24 19.52 9.98
CA ALA A 92 20.02 19.93 9.31
C ALA A 92 20.25 19.97 7.78
N VAL A 93 20.15 18.82 7.14
CA VAL A 93 20.36 18.68 5.69
C VAL A 93 19.13 19.20 4.96
N THR A 94 19.32 20.16 4.06
CA THR A 94 18.26 20.62 3.18
C THR A 94 18.10 19.66 2.02
N LEU A 95 16.91 19.09 1.89
CA LEU A 95 16.55 18.16 0.83
C LEU A 95 15.54 18.81 -0.11
N THR A 96 15.66 18.48 -1.39
CA THR A 96 14.64 18.72 -2.40
C THR A 96 14.07 17.36 -2.79
N LEU A 97 12.77 17.22 -2.75
CA LEU A 97 12.11 15.95 -3.06
C LEU A 97 10.81 16.16 -3.84
N THR A 98 10.47 15.14 -4.59
CA THR A 98 9.19 15.00 -5.28
C THR A 98 8.45 13.85 -4.63
N TYR A 99 7.27 14.10 -4.10
CA TYR A 99 6.49 13.08 -3.40
C TYR A 99 5.03 13.08 -3.82
N PHE A 100 4.41 11.91 -3.73
CA PHE A 100 2.98 11.76 -4.00
C PHE A 100 2.16 12.24 -2.81
N ASN A 101 1.33 13.26 -3.05
CA ASN A 101 0.39 13.77 -2.06
C ASN A 101 -0.93 12.99 -2.17
N GLY A 102 -1.24 12.19 -1.13
CA GLY A 102 -2.45 11.36 -1.12
C GLY A 102 -3.75 12.15 -1.05
N GLU A 103 -3.72 13.43 -0.66
CA GLU A 103 -4.91 14.28 -0.60
C GLU A 103 -5.25 14.87 -1.97
N SER A 104 -4.25 15.42 -2.66
CA SER A 104 -4.43 16.00 -3.99
C SER A 104 -4.49 14.95 -5.10
N GLY A 105 -3.79 13.82 -4.94
CA GLY A 105 -3.61 12.79 -5.96
C GLY A 105 -2.55 13.13 -7.00
N TYR A 106 -1.71 14.10 -6.74
CA TYR A 106 -0.62 14.56 -7.61
C TYR A 106 0.73 14.51 -6.90
N TYR A 107 1.78 14.73 -7.68
CA TYR A 107 3.13 14.88 -7.16
C TYR A 107 3.41 16.34 -6.82
N ASP A 108 3.81 16.56 -5.57
CA ASP A 108 4.24 17.87 -5.08
C ASP A 108 5.77 17.90 -4.97
N HIS A 109 6.33 19.09 -5.20
CA HIS A 109 7.73 19.36 -4.94
C HIS A 109 7.87 20.03 -3.59
N TYR A 110 8.76 19.52 -2.76
CA TYR A 110 9.04 20.09 -1.46
C TYR A 110 10.53 20.26 -1.25
N GLN A 111 10.91 21.39 -0.65
CA GLN A 111 12.25 21.67 -0.22
C GLN A 111 12.25 22.08 1.25
N GLY A 112 13.04 21.40 2.07
CA GLY A 112 13.08 21.68 3.50
C GLY A 112 14.19 20.95 4.22
N LYS A 113 14.39 21.32 5.48
CA LYS A 113 15.39 20.69 6.35
C LYS A 113 14.83 19.40 6.94
N LEU A 114 15.56 18.31 6.74
CA LEU A 114 15.23 17.02 7.35
C LEU A 114 15.44 17.14 8.86
N ALA A 115 14.40 16.86 9.64
CA ALA A 115 14.48 16.85 11.09
C ALA A 115 14.82 15.44 11.63
N ARG A 116 14.10 14.43 11.17
CA ARG A 116 14.32 13.04 11.56
C ARG A 116 13.63 12.08 10.60
N VAL A 117 14.06 10.83 10.59
CA VAL A 117 13.36 9.73 9.92
C VAL A 117 12.87 8.74 10.97
N ASP A 118 11.59 8.44 10.94
CA ASP A 118 11.01 7.36 11.74
C ASP A 118 11.03 6.07 10.90
N TRP A 119 11.95 5.19 11.23
CA TRP A 119 12.16 3.95 10.51
C TRP A 119 11.07 2.91 10.79
N ALA A 120 10.44 2.95 11.98
CA ALA A 120 9.36 2.04 12.31
C ALA A 120 8.11 2.35 11.49
N GLN A 121 7.82 3.62 11.26
CA GLN A 121 6.69 4.07 10.44
C GLN A 121 7.08 4.35 8.99
N GLN A 122 8.37 4.36 8.66
CA GLN A 122 8.91 4.71 7.34
C GLN A 122 8.48 6.11 6.88
N VAL A 123 8.62 7.10 7.77
CA VAL A 123 8.19 8.48 7.54
C VAL A 123 9.35 9.44 7.77
N ALA A 124 9.58 10.36 6.82
CA ALA A 124 10.49 11.48 6.96
C ALA A 124 9.73 12.68 7.54
N TYR A 125 10.31 13.30 8.57
CA TYR A 125 9.82 14.52 9.21
C TYR A 125 10.73 15.68 8.86
N PHE A 126 10.13 16.79 8.46
CA PHE A 126 10.82 18.03 8.14
C PHE A 126 10.56 19.09 9.22
N ALA A 127 11.52 19.97 9.48
CA ALA A 127 11.47 20.94 10.59
C ALA A 127 10.23 21.85 10.52
N ASP A 128 9.95 22.40 9.33
CA ASP A 128 8.84 23.32 9.10
C ASP A 128 7.92 22.82 7.98
N GLY A 129 7.74 21.49 7.87
CA GLY A 129 7.07 20.92 6.73
C GLY A 129 6.23 19.68 7.02
N PRO A 130 5.71 19.06 5.97
CA PRO A 130 4.87 17.89 6.06
C PRO A 130 5.65 16.68 6.53
N ARG A 131 4.92 15.72 7.09
CA ARG A 131 5.40 14.35 7.29
C ARG A 131 5.18 13.57 5.99
N ILE A 132 6.24 12.99 5.43
CA ILE A 132 6.18 12.35 4.14
C ILE A 132 6.56 10.87 4.27
N PRO A 133 5.65 9.92 3.96
CA PRO A 133 6.00 8.51 3.90
C PRO A 133 7.07 8.24 2.85
N LEU A 134 8.13 7.51 3.19
CA LEU A 134 9.25 7.22 2.29
C LEU A 134 8.79 6.54 0.99
N ARG A 135 7.78 5.68 1.07
CA ARG A 135 7.18 5.01 -0.09
C ARG A 135 6.42 5.93 -1.06
N ASN A 136 6.14 7.17 -0.64
CA ASN A 136 5.50 8.17 -1.48
C ASN A 136 6.51 9.09 -2.17
N ILE A 137 7.79 9.01 -1.79
CA ILE A 137 8.86 9.78 -2.40
C ILE A 137 9.21 9.11 -3.72
N ARG A 138 9.19 9.90 -4.79
CA ARG A 138 9.60 9.48 -6.13
C ARG A 138 11.06 9.81 -6.39
N ASP A 139 11.46 11.00 -5.96
CA ASP A 139 12.80 11.52 -6.19
C ASP A 139 13.26 12.35 -5.00
N VAL A 140 14.55 12.27 -4.67
CA VAL A 140 15.15 13.01 -3.57
C VAL A 140 16.58 13.39 -3.90
N ALA A 141 16.93 14.63 -3.65
CA ALA A 141 18.29 15.14 -3.82
C ALA A 141 18.68 16.03 -2.64
N ARG A 142 19.97 16.03 -2.32
CA ARG A 142 20.53 17.00 -1.38
C ARG A 142 20.71 18.34 -2.08
N LYS A 143 20.22 19.40 -1.47
CA LYS A 143 20.54 20.74 -1.94
C LYS A 143 21.96 21.07 -1.52
N GLU A 144 22.86 21.20 -2.48
CA GLU A 144 24.15 21.81 -2.24
C GLU A 144 23.91 23.30 -1.93
N GLU A 145 24.28 23.74 -0.74
CA GLU A 145 24.41 25.18 -0.52
C GLU A 145 25.58 25.64 -1.40
N PRO A 146 25.39 26.66 -2.27
CA PRO A 146 26.50 27.25 -2.96
C PRO A 146 27.46 27.77 -1.89
N ASP A 147 28.70 27.26 -1.91
CA ASP A 147 29.76 27.76 -1.05
C ASP A 147 29.77 29.29 -1.08
N GLY A 148 29.44 29.86 0.08
CA GLY A 148 29.50 31.31 0.24
C GLY A 148 30.95 31.77 0.07
N LYS A 149 31.14 32.50 -1.02
CA LYS A 149 32.35 33.25 -1.28
C LYS A 149 32.22 34.63 -0.70
#